data_123b74003efeae337078fe32a7feb74d
#
_entry.id   123b74003efeae337078fe32a7feb74d
#
_cell.length_a   1.000
_cell.length_b   1.000
_cell.length_c   1.000
_cell.angle_alpha   90.00
_cell.angle_beta   90.00
_cell.angle_gamma   90.00
#
_symmetry.space_group_name_H-M   'P 1'
#
loop_
_entity.id
_entity.type
_entity.pdbx_description
1 polymer ?
#
loop_
_entity_poly.entity_id
_entity_poly.type
_entity_poly.pdbx_seq_one_letter_code
_entity_poly.pdbx_strand_id
1 'polypeptide(L)'
;MARKNKLSIISNRKKKSSGGKNPRSSGKHDVEFGARIRLRRVEMKISQSELADKLGVSFQQVQKYEKGVNRVGAARLQQVATALDVPVTFFFDDDGLGKRASDGKREVESLLFIDSAFSLRLLRAYASVKNQTVQRQFVSLIESIAANE
;
A
#
# COMPACT_ATOMS: atom_id res chain seq x y z
N MET A 1 -64.68 -0.13 -45.10
CA MET A 1 -63.87 -1.13 -44.35
C MET A 1 -62.57 -0.47 -43.92
N ALA A 2 -62.41 -0.09 -42.63
CA ALA A 2 -61.33 0.65 -42.12
C ALA A 2 -60.46 -0.31 -41.24
N ARG A 3 -59.18 -0.54 -41.60
CA ARG A 3 -58.24 -1.25 -40.76
C ARG A 3 -57.46 -0.26 -39.91
N LYS A 4 -57.71 -0.32 -38.60
CA LYS A 4 -56.99 0.45 -37.57
C LYS A 4 -55.56 -0.14 -37.36
N ASN A 5 -54.55 0.66 -37.62
CA ASN A 5 -53.16 0.35 -37.33
C ASN A 5 -52.87 0.78 -35.88
N LYS A 6 -52.58 -0.18 -35.01
CA LYS A 6 -52.14 0.07 -33.64
C LYS A 6 -50.60 0.27 -33.65
N LEU A 7 -50.19 1.51 -33.45
CA LEU A 7 -48.81 1.86 -33.16
C LEU A 7 -48.49 1.42 -31.73
N SER A 8 -47.60 0.46 -31.58
CA SER A 8 -47.06 0.05 -30.29
C SER A 8 -45.97 1.05 -29.82
N ILE A 9 -46.25 1.65 -28.67
CA ILE A 9 -45.37 2.57 -27.99
C ILE A 9 -44.21 1.74 -27.39
N ILE A 10 -43.02 1.87 -27.96
CA ILE A 10 -41.81 1.27 -27.42
C ILE A 10 -41.35 2.13 -26.23
N SER A 11 -41.62 1.65 -25.03
CA SER A 11 -41.15 2.21 -23.78
C SER A 11 -39.64 2.08 -23.70
N ASN A 12 -38.93 3.18 -23.90
CA ASN A 12 -37.48 3.29 -23.75
C ASN A 12 -37.11 3.27 -22.25
N ARG A 13 -36.99 2.07 -21.68
CA ARG A 13 -36.53 1.88 -20.32
C ARG A 13 -35.03 2.16 -20.25
N LYS A 14 -34.66 3.42 -19.93
CA LYS A 14 -33.31 3.78 -19.53
C LYS A 14 -32.87 2.85 -18.40
N LYS A 15 -32.01 1.86 -18.71
CA LYS A 15 -31.22 1.14 -17.70
C LYS A 15 -30.34 2.13 -16.97
N LYS A 16 -30.71 2.48 -15.72
CA LYS A 16 -29.77 3.06 -14.77
C LYS A 16 -28.65 2.05 -14.59
N SER A 17 -27.47 2.35 -15.14
CA SER A 17 -26.24 1.64 -14.79
C SER A 17 -25.98 1.93 -13.31
N SER A 18 -26.26 0.98 -12.44
CA SER A 18 -25.73 0.96 -11.09
C SER A 18 -24.20 0.94 -11.23
N GLY A 19 -23.54 2.02 -10.84
CA GLY A 19 -22.10 2.14 -10.78
C GLY A 19 -21.55 1.08 -9.82
N GLY A 20 -21.43 -0.15 -10.28
CA GLY A 20 -20.71 -1.20 -9.59
C GLY A 20 -19.27 -0.74 -9.47
N LYS A 21 -18.80 -0.51 -8.24
CA LYS A 21 -17.39 -0.33 -7.95
C LYS A 21 -16.66 -1.48 -8.62
N ASN A 22 -15.74 -1.13 -9.52
CA ASN A 22 -14.95 -2.10 -10.26
C ASN A 22 -14.31 -3.07 -9.23
N PRO A 23 -14.54 -4.41 -9.29
CA PRO A 23 -14.03 -5.36 -8.29
C PRO A 23 -12.49 -5.35 -8.18
N ARG A 24 -11.83 -4.64 -9.09
CA ARG A 24 -10.38 -4.43 -9.13
C ARG A 24 -9.92 -3.09 -8.58
N SER A 25 -10.82 -2.21 -8.10
CA SER A 25 -10.40 -0.97 -7.46
C SER A 25 -9.79 -1.31 -6.10
N SER A 26 -8.55 -0.88 -5.89
CA SER A 26 -7.85 -1.01 -4.62
C SER A 26 -8.65 -0.32 -3.50
N GLY A 27 -8.79 -1.01 -2.37
CA GLY A 27 -9.41 -0.47 -1.15
C GLY A 27 -8.34 0.09 -0.20
N LYS A 28 -8.78 0.71 0.90
CA LYS A 28 -7.87 1.17 1.96
C LYS A 28 -6.94 0.06 2.45
N HIS A 29 -7.45 -1.15 2.61
CA HIS A 29 -6.66 -2.32 3.03
C HIS A 29 -5.57 -2.71 2.02
N ASP A 30 -5.79 -2.51 0.72
CA ASP A 30 -4.76 -2.82 -0.29
C ASP A 30 -3.55 -1.88 -0.15
N VAL A 31 -3.77 -0.63 0.24
CA VAL A 31 -2.70 0.35 0.53
C VAL A 31 -1.93 -0.06 1.79
N GLU A 32 -2.63 -0.47 2.85
CA GLU A 32 -2.02 -0.93 4.11
C GLU A 32 -1.19 -2.19 3.88
N PHE A 33 -1.71 -3.18 3.14
CA PHE A 33 -0.95 -4.37 2.76
C PHE A 33 0.28 -4.03 1.93
N GLY A 34 0.13 -3.15 0.96
CA GLY A 34 1.24 -2.70 0.12
C GLY A 34 2.35 -2.03 0.93
N ALA A 35 1.99 -1.19 1.89
CA ALA A 35 2.92 -0.53 2.79
C ALA A 35 3.70 -1.55 3.66
N ARG A 36 3.02 -2.58 4.20
CA ARG A 36 3.65 -3.64 4.99
C ARG A 36 4.58 -4.51 4.15
N ILE A 37 4.20 -4.85 2.92
CA ILE A 37 5.05 -5.57 1.96
C ILE A 37 6.35 -4.76 1.74
N ARG A 38 6.21 -3.47 1.48
CA ARG A 38 7.35 -2.59 1.27
C ARG A 38 8.24 -2.49 2.49
N LEU A 39 7.67 -2.26 3.67
CA LEU A 39 8.40 -2.16 4.93
C LEU A 39 9.27 -3.40 5.13
N ARG A 40 8.66 -4.59 5.07
CA ARG A 40 9.38 -5.84 5.29
C ARG A 40 10.47 -6.08 4.26
N ARG A 41 10.21 -5.76 2.98
CA ARG A 41 11.22 -5.83 1.93
C ARG A 41 12.44 -4.94 2.23
N VAL A 42 12.19 -3.70 2.66
CA VAL A 42 13.26 -2.74 3.00
C VAL A 42 14.06 -3.21 4.22
N GLU A 43 13.40 -3.74 5.26
CA GLU A 43 14.05 -4.34 6.42
C GLU A 43 15.01 -5.48 6.02
N MET A 44 14.57 -6.33 5.09
CA MET A 44 15.38 -7.41 4.54
C MET A 44 16.46 -6.93 3.55
N LYS A 45 16.51 -5.62 3.23
CA LYS A 45 17.43 -5.02 2.26
C LYS A 45 17.30 -5.58 0.85
N ILE A 46 16.12 -6.07 0.49
CA ILE A 46 15.78 -6.60 -0.84
C ILE A 46 15.28 -5.46 -1.72
N SER A 47 15.77 -5.37 -2.95
CA SER A 47 15.25 -4.44 -3.97
C SER A 47 13.88 -4.89 -4.48
N GLN A 48 13.13 -3.98 -5.11
CA GLN A 48 11.87 -4.33 -5.77
C GLN A 48 12.07 -5.33 -6.93
N SER A 49 13.21 -5.25 -7.63
CA SER A 49 13.56 -6.19 -8.70
C SER A 49 13.80 -7.59 -8.15
N GLU A 50 14.58 -7.72 -7.07
CA GLU A 50 14.82 -9.01 -6.42
C GLU A 50 13.53 -9.64 -5.88
N LEU A 51 12.62 -8.82 -5.33
CA LEU A 51 11.30 -9.32 -4.91
C LEU A 51 10.47 -9.77 -6.11
N ALA A 52 10.53 -9.03 -7.22
CA ALA A 52 9.84 -9.38 -8.46
C ALA A 52 10.33 -10.71 -9.01
N ASP A 53 11.63 -10.94 -9.03
CA ASP A 53 12.25 -12.20 -9.46
C ASP A 53 11.81 -13.37 -8.57
N LYS A 54 11.83 -13.20 -7.24
CA LYS A 54 11.33 -14.22 -6.29
C LYS A 54 9.85 -14.56 -6.48
N LEU A 55 9.04 -13.60 -6.90
CA LEU A 55 7.59 -13.76 -7.12
C LEU A 55 7.24 -14.18 -8.55
N GLY A 56 8.20 -14.21 -9.47
CA GLY A 56 7.96 -14.49 -10.89
C GLY A 56 7.04 -13.43 -11.54
N VAL A 57 7.20 -12.15 -11.20
CA VAL A 57 6.41 -11.04 -11.74
C VAL A 57 7.31 -9.91 -12.23
N SER A 58 6.74 -8.94 -12.93
CA SER A 58 7.50 -7.74 -13.33
C SER A 58 7.75 -6.81 -12.13
N PHE A 59 8.82 -6.04 -12.19
CA PHE A 59 9.13 -4.95 -11.27
C PHE A 59 7.94 -3.97 -11.10
N GLN A 60 7.29 -3.58 -12.22
CA GLN A 60 6.12 -2.72 -12.19
C GLN A 60 4.94 -3.33 -11.41
N GLN A 61 4.83 -4.65 -11.43
CA GLN A 61 3.79 -5.34 -10.67
C GLN A 61 4.05 -5.25 -9.17
N VAL A 62 5.31 -5.41 -8.73
CA VAL A 62 5.70 -5.21 -7.33
C VAL A 62 5.44 -3.77 -6.89
N GLN A 63 5.80 -2.78 -7.72
CA GLN A 63 5.46 -1.38 -7.42
C GLN A 63 3.96 -1.16 -7.21
N LYS A 64 3.12 -1.76 -8.07
CA LYS A 64 1.67 -1.65 -7.94
C LYS A 64 1.14 -2.32 -6.67
N TYR A 65 1.74 -3.43 -6.24
CA TYR A 65 1.41 -4.07 -4.97
C TYR A 65 1.79 -3.17 -3.79
N GLU A 66 3.02 -2.67 -3.75
CA GLU A 66 3.51 -1.82 -2.66
C GLU A 66 2.77 -0.48 -2.55
N LYS A 67 2.27 0.06 -3.67
CA LYS A 67 1.43 1.27 -3.69
C LYS A 67 -0.06 0.99 -3.44
N GLY A 68 -0.45 -0.27 -3.28
CA GLY A 68 -1.85 -0.66 -3.13
C GLY A 68 -2.72 -0.36 -4.34
N VAL A 69 -2.13 -0.08 -5.51
CA VAL A 69 -2.86 0.19 -6.77
C VAL A 69 -3.51 -1.09 -7.27
N ASN A 70 -2.84 -2.23 -7.10
CA ASN A 70 -3.36 -3.54 -7.44
C ASN A 70 -3.61 -4.34 -6.17
N ARG A 71 -4.79 -4.94 -6.12
CA ARG A 71 -5.13 -5.88 -5.06
C ARG A 71 -4.24 -7.11 -5.10
N VAL A 72 -3.73 -7.51 -3.94
CA VAL A 72 -2.97 -8.76 -3.78
C VAL A 72 -3.94 -9.87 -3.41
N GLY A 73 -4.16 -10.82 -4.32
CA GLY A 73 -5.02 -11.98 -4.04
C GLY A 73 -4.36 -12.92 -3.02
N ALA A 74 -5.17 -13.76 -2.34
CA ALA A 74 -4.70 -14.62 -1.25
C ALA A 74 -3.52 -15.52 -1.62
N ALA A 75 -3.55 -16.16 -2.80
CA ALA A 75 -2.45 -17.00 -3.27
C ALA A 75 -1.16 -16.19 -3.49
N ARG A 76 -1.27 -14.97 -4.00
CA ARG A 76 -0.12 -14.08 -4.19
C ARG A 76 0.40 -13.57 -2.85
N LEU A 77 -0.47 -13.27 -1.90
CA LEU A 77 -0.09 -12.86 -0.56
C LEU A 77 0.73 -13.96 0.15
N GLN A 78 0.33 -15.23 -0.02
CA GLN A 78 1.11 -16.37 0.49
C GLN A 78 2.51 -16.43 -0.10
N GLN A 79 2.66 -16.19 -1.41
CA GLN A 79 3.96 -16.16 -2.08
C GLN A 79 4.82 -14.99 -1.59
N VAL A 80 4.20 -13.82 -1.39
CA VAL A 80 4.88 -12.64 -0.82
C VAL A 80 5.36 -12.93 0.60
N ALA A 81 4.52 -13.54 1.44
CA ALA A 81 4.86 -13.94 2.79
C ALA A 81 6.08 -14.87 2.83
N THR A 82 6.08 -15.90 1.99
CA THR A 82 7.21 -16.83 1.83
C THR A 82 8.47 -16.11 1.34
N ALA A 83 8.36 -15.23 0.33
CA ALA A 83 9.50 -14.50 -0.22
C ALA A 83 10.12 -13.50 0.77
N LEU A 84 9.33 -12.99 1.71
CA LEU A 84 9.72 -12.03 2.74
C LEU A 84 9.96 -12.66 4.11
N ASP A 85 9.92 -14.00 4.20
CA ASP A 85 10.15 -14.77 5.41
C ASP A 85 9.31 -14.27 6.61
N VAL A 86 8.00 -14.18 6.39
CA VAL A 86 7.02 -13.81 7.41
C VAL A 86 5.77 -14.69 7.30
N PRO A 87 5.01 -14.92 8.37
CA PRO A 87 3.70 -15.55 8.29
C PRO A 87 2.72 -14.62 7.55
N VAL A 88 1.70 -15.18 6.89
CA VAL A 88 0.68 -14.38 6.17
C VAL A 88 -0.05 -13.43 7.12
N THR A 89 -0.22 -13.81 8.38
CA THR A 89 -0.83 -12.97 9.43
C THR A 89 -0.13 -11.64 9.62
N PHE A 90 1.19 -11.57 9.37
CA PHE A 90 1.98 -10.34 9.42
C PHE A 90 1.35 -9.17 8.64
N PHE A 91 0.66 -9.47 7.54
CA PHE A 91 0.02 -8.44 6.72
C PHE A 91 -1.36 -8.00 7.25
N PHE A 92 -1.91 -8.71 8.24
CA PHE A 92 -3.23 -8.46 8.82
C PHE A 92 -3.16 -7.96 10.25
N ASP A 93 -2.04 -8.23 10.96
CA ASP A 93 -1.91 -7.88 12.36
C ASP A 93 -1.73 -6.37 12.51
N ASP A 94 -2.70 -5.72 13.13
CA ASP A 94 -2.57 -4.33 13.60
C ASP A 94 -1.51 -4.20 14.70
N ASP A 95 -1.14 -5.29 15.36
CA ASP A 95 -0.17 -5.32 16.47
C ASP A 95 1.29 -5.18 16.02
N GLY A 96 1.61 -5.37 14.74
CA GLY A 96 2.98 -5.22 14.19
C GLY A 96 3.41 -3.78 13.96
N LEU A 97 2.47 -2.84 13.86
CA LEU A 97 2.69 -1.41 13.65
C LEU A 97 1.87 -0.51 14.58
N GLY A 98 1.13 -1.02 15.55
CA GLY A 98 0.39 -0.08 16.36
C GLY A 98 -0.64 -0.57 17.33
N LYS A 99 -0.29 -0.72 18.57
CA LYS A 99 -1.19 -0.42 19.69
C LYS A 99 -1.33 1.11 19.87
N ARG A 100 -1.73 1.83 18.83
CA ARG A 100 -2.14 3.24 18.94
C ARG A 100 -3.24 3.53 17.92
N ALA A 101 -4.43 3.04 18.24
CA ALA A 101 -5.64 3.14 17.40
C ALA A 101 -6.22 4.56 17.23
N SER A 102 -5.47 5.60 17.52
CA SER A 102 -5.91 7.01 17.31
C SER A 102 -5.15 7.74 16.19
N ASP A 103 -4.10 7.15 15.62
CA ASP A 103 -3.22 7.82 14.66
C ASP A 103 -3.06 7.09 13.30
N GLY A 104 -3.91 6.13 12.97
CA GLY A 104 -3.78 5.32 11.73
C GLY A 104 -3.67 6.11 10.43
N LYS A 105 -4.11 7.37 10.41
CA LYS A 105 -3.94 8.26 9.27
C LYS A 105 -2.49 8.79 9.17
N ARG A 106 -1.86 9.09 10.30
CA ARG A 106 -0.46 9.58 10.36
C ARG A 106 0.53 8.46 10.07
N GLU A 107 0.24 7.24 10.49
CA GLU A 107 1.10 6.07 10.22
C GLU A 107 1.15 5.70 8.75
N VAL A 108 0.01 5.71 8.06
CA VAL A 108 -0.05 5.50 6.61
C VAL A 108 0.65 6.64 5.85
N GLU A 109 0.49 7.88 6.29
CA GLU A 109 1.19 9.04 5.73
C GLU A 109 2.71 8.93 5.95
N SER A 110 3.16 8.49 7.12
CA SER A 110 4.60 8.29 7.39
C SER A 110 5.20 7.13 6.58
N LEU A 111 4.44 6.05 6.34
CA LEU A 111 4.87 4.96 5.46
C LEU A 111 4.92 5.39 3.99
N LEU A 112 4.00 6.24 3.56
CA LEU A 112 4.02 6.84 2.22
C LEU A 112 5.18 7.86 2.08
N PHE A 113 5.56 8.54 3.17
CA PHE A 113 6.71 9.43 3.19
C PHE A 113 8.03 8.67 2.90
N ILE A 114 8.16 7.41 3.33
CA ILE A 114 9.33 6.56 3.02
C ILE A 114 9.49 6.33 1.51
N ASP A 115 8.48 6.63 0.69
CA ASP A 115 8.54 6.50 -0.78
C ASP A 115 9.35 7.60 -1.47
N SER A 116 9.69 8.69 -0.79
CA SER A 116 10.51 9.73 -1.39
C SER A 116 11.99 9.32 -1.43
N ALA A 117 12.66 9.67 -2.52
CA ALA A 117 14.12 9.46 -2.64
C ALA A 117 14.88 10.18 -1.50
N PHE A 118 14.31 11.27 -0.99
CA PHE A 118 14.84 12.04 0.14
C PHE A 118 14.77 11.25 1.44
N SER A 119 13.64 10.62 1.76
CA SER A 119 13.46 9.83 2.98
C SER A 119 14.39 8.61 3.01
N LEU A 120 14.52 7.91 1.89
CA LEU A 120 15.45 6.80 1.78
C LEU A 120 16.91 7.25 1.95
N ARG A 121 17.27 8.43 1.42
CA ARG A 121 18.59 9.02 1.61
C ARG A 121 18.83 9.38 3.09
N LEU A 122 17.84 9.97 3.75
CA LEU A 122 17.90 10.32 5.17
C LEU A 122 18.06 9.07 6.04
N LEU A 123 17.25 8.04 5.81
CA LEU A 123 17.33 6.77 6.55
C LEU A 123 18.69 6.07 6.35
N ARG A 124 19.23 6.07 5.14
CA ARG A 124 20.57 5.51 4.86
C ARG A 124 21.65 6.31 5.58
N ALA A 125 21.61 7.64 5.55
CA ALA A 125 22.55 8.49 6.25
C ALA A 125 22.47 8.26 7.76
N TYR A 126 21.28 8.20 8.35
CA TYR A 126 21.06 7.89 9.76
C TYR A 126 21.61 6.51 10.14
N ALA A 127 21.32 5.49 9.35
CA ALA A 127 21.82 4.12 9.59
C ALA A 127 23.34 4.00 9.47
N SER A 128 24.01 4.89 8.73
CA SER A 128 25.47 4.91 8.61
C SER A 128 26.20 5.48 9.84
N VAL A 129 25.48 6.22 10.70
CA VAL A 129 26.02 6.76 11.95
C VAL A 129 26.16 5.63 12.96
N LYS A 130 27.40 5.24 13.28
CA LYS A 130 27.68 4.12 14.22
C LYS A 130 27.50 4.51 15.69
N ASN A 131 27.59 5.79 16.00
CA ASN A 131 27.49 6.30 17.38
C ASN A 131 26.04 6.51 17.78
N GLN A 132 25.54 5.68 18.71
CA GLN A 132 24.16 5.75 19.21
C GLN A 132 23.82 7.10 19.89
N THR A 133 24.80 7.75 20.55
CA THR A 133 24.58 9.06 21.17
C THR A 133 24.29 10.11 20.12
N VAL A 134 25.05 10.10 19.01
CA VAL A 134 24.80 11.00 17.87
C VAL A 134 23.46 10.72 17.21
N GLN A 135 23.08 9.46 17.06
CA GLN A 135 21.77 9.08 16.53
C GLN A 135 20.63 9.64 17.39
N ARG A 136 20.71 9.52 18.72
CA ARG A 136 19.71 10.07 19.67
C ARG A 136 19.65 11.59 19.60
N GLN A 137 20.78 12.28 19.57
CA GLN A 137 20.83 13.73 19.45
C GLN A 137 20.21 14.21 18.13
N PHE A 138 20.44 13.50 17.04
CA PHE A 138 19.86 13.82 15.75
C PHE A 138 18.32 13.69 15.76
N VAL A 139 17.80 12.61 16.35
CA VAL A 139 16.33 12.43 16.50
C VAL A 139 15.75 13.54 17.36
N SER A 140 16.37 13.83 18.53
CA SER A 140 15.93 14.90 19.44
C SER A 140 15.93 16.28 18.76
N LEU A 141 16.91 16.56 17.91
CA LEU A 141 16.96 17.79 17.13
C LEU A 141 15.78 17.90 16.16
N ILE A 142 15.48 16.82 15.41
CA ILE A 142 14.33 16.80 14.49
C ILE A 142 13.02 16.99 15.25
N GLU A 143 12.85 16.29 16.38
CA GLU A 143 11.66 16.40 17.23
C GLU A 143 11.48 17.83 17.78
N SER A 144 12.58 18.48 18.18
CA SER A 144 12.53 19.85 18.67
C SER A 144 12.18 20.88 17.59
N ILE A 145 12.62 20.66 16.35
CA ILE A 145 12.27 21.50 15.20
C ILE A 145 10.78 21.33 14.88
N ALA A 146 10.31 20.07 14.80
CA ALA A 146 8.92 19.77 14.50
C ALA A 146 7.92 20.27 15.57
N ALA A 147 8.36 20.43 16.81
CA ALA A 147 7.53 20.97 17.89
C ALA A 147 7.42 22.51 17.87
N ASN A 148 8.27 23.19 17.08
CA ASN A 148 8.30 24.65 16.96
C ASN A 148 7.69 25.18 15.66
N GLU A 149 7.18 24.29 14.76
CA GLU A 149 6.40 24.62 13.56
C GLU A 149 4.89 24.56 13.86
#